data_168e0d9479a5384bc98f092eb488f9b6
#
_entry.id   168e0d9479a5384bc98f092eb488f9b6
#
_cell.length_a   1.000
_cell.length_b   1.000
_cell.length_c   1.000
_cell.angle_alpha   90.00
_cell.angle_beta   90.00
_cell.angle_gamma   90.00
#
_symmetry.space_group_name_H-M   'P 1'
#
loop_
_entity.id
_entity.type
_entity.pdbx_description
1 polymer ?
#
loop_
_entity_poly.entity_id
_entity_poly.type
_entity_poly.pdbx_seq_one_letter_code
_entity_poly.pdbx_strand_id
1 'polypeptide(L)'
;MNKSYLFKTKKTDITQEVALRKTKRRWAVLLLCLLLLTPTFAQTKDTTAIAEHQNKWNEVLKESRNNPAFMQDAFNTSITRMGINFEHRDANRHFQLETGNGHSLVNARVASYLRLDKHNTVWGGASYQIGKKRNIRFNSTSDYELLYPYVMADTIGGNMENEQYAFNGGYAVKLNQWTFGAKLDFRAEHEYRTIDPRPRGISTDITLRLGLAYDLQRYRLGVGIGGHTYKQTNNVDFYNPLGVIPEFHMTGLGTDYVRFAGAVRSAYYKGTGYIVDFQLTPLQESGCYASIEENYMPYQNILTELNALPISQLNVYQTNAQIGWKHSGHLNWTAYSGVNYENRKGNEHIAGSSSSTEYKSLITLSMFSNRKTDLHIGGGLNMGTKHCITLDARFGFIDEKSEYVDLKREMAFTKSYGKLSGQWLWRSNTHWLFEWNGNAAYYHNNSKRIIMPYACMDKQITQLVNETYTAKTEHLWQLATQIQICHTPEKWKGVGLFLNFGSEYSHTPTIHQIEINSSAGIVF
;
A
#
# COMPACT_ATOMS: atom_id res chain seq x y z
N MET A 1 39.24 46.27 -6.90
CA MET A 1 37.92 45.81 -6.43
C MET A 1 36.93 45.94 -7.59
N ASN A 2 36.08 44.95 -7.84
CA ASN A 2 35.05 44.88 -8.90
C ASN A 2 35.34 44.11 -10.19
N LYS A 3 35.84 42.88 -10.10
CA LYS A 3 35.64 41.89 -11.20
C LYS A 3 35.08 40.53 -10.73
N SER A 4 35.00 40.29 -9.43
CA SER A 4 34.51 38.99 -8.90
C SER A 4 32.99 38.92 -8.70
N TYR A 5 32.30 40.04 -8.62
CA TYR A 5 30.84 40.08 -8.42
C TYR A 5 30.04 39.85 -9.70
N LEU A 6 30.55 40.23 -10.85
CA LEU A 6 29.89 40.06 -12.15
C LEU A 6 29.91 38.58 -12.66
N PHE A 7 30.84 37.78 -12.19
CA PHE A 7 30.91 36.34 -12.57
C PHE A 7 29.98 35.47 -11.74
N LYS A 8 29.64 35.88 -10.50
CA LYS A 8 28.70 35.10 -9.64
C LYS A 8 27.26 35.27 -10.05
N THR A 9 26.83 36.47 -10.47
CA THR A 9 25.46 36.73 -10.91
C THR A 9 25.14 36.06 -12.26
N LYS A 10 26.08 36.02 -13.21
CA LYS A 10 25.87 35.30 -14.48
C LYS A 10 25.78 33.78 -14.34
N LYS A 11 26.45 33.19 -13.32
CA LYS A 11 26.42 31.75 -13.12
C LYS A 11 25.10 31.27 -12.46
N THR A 12 24.50 32.10 -11.61
CA THR A 12 23.16 31.85 -11.01
C THR A 12 22.04 31.98 -12.04
N ASP A 13 22.10 32.94 -12.94
CA ASP A 13 21.10 33.10 -14.01
C ASP A 13 21.14 31.93 -15.01
N ILE A 14 22.32 31.46 -15.39
CA ILE A 14 22.47 30.34 -16.33
C ILE A 14 21.97 29.03 -15.70
N THR A 15 22.19 28.82 -14.39
CA THR A 15 21.69 27.62 -13.69
C THR A 15 20.17 27.64 -13.52
N GLN A 16 19.56 28.79 -13.27
CA GLN A 16 18.11 28.94 -13.24
C GLN A 16 17.47 28.79 -14.63
N GLU A 17 18.08 29.33 -15.67
CA GLU A 17 17.59 29.17 -17.05
C GLU A 17 17.68 27.73 -17.55
N VAL A 18 18.75 27.02 -17.21
CA VAL A 18 18.91 25.59 -17.52
C VAL A 18 17.91 24.72 -16.74
N ALA A 19 17.63 25.05 -15.48
CA ALA A 19 16.60 24.38 -14.68
C ALA A 19 15.20 24.62 -15.26
N LEU A 20 14.89 25.86 -15.65
CA LEU A 20 13.61 26.22 -16.28
C LEU A 20 13.42 25.54 -17.65
N ARG A 21 14.48 25.45 -18.47
CA ARG A 21 14.46 24.73 -19.76
C ARG A 21 14.28 23.21 -19.57
N LYS A 22 14.90 22.60 -18.53
CA LYS A 22 14.68 21.18 -18.18
C LYS A 22 13.25 20.93 -17.73
N THR A 23 12.67 21.82 -16.93
CA THR A 23 11.27 21.72 -16.48
C THR A 23 10.30 21.88 -17.65
N LYS A 24 10.47 22.88 -18.50
CA LYS A 24 9.64 23.05 -19.72
C LYS A 24 9.76 21.86 -20.67
N ARG A 25 10.93 21.26 -20.82
CA ARG A 25 11.13 20.07 -21.66
C ARG A 25 10.44 18.82 -21.08
N ARG A 26 10.42 18.68 -19.75
CA ARG A 26 9.67 17.60 -19.05
C ARG A 26 8.16 17.77 -19.24
N TRP A 27 7.63 18.96 -19.12
CA TRP A 27 6.22 19.26 -19.38
C TRP A 27 5.84 19.08 -20.86
N ALA A 28 6.72 19.42 -21.79
CA ALA A 28 6.50 19.19 -23.22
C ALA A 28 6.49 17.70 -23.58
N VAL A 29 7.34 16.87 -22.94
CA VAL A 29 7.34 15.41 -23.14
C VAL A 29 6.08 14.80 -22.52
N LEU A 30 5.65 15.25 -21.34
CA LEU A 30 4.39 14.83 -20.72
C LEU A 30 3.17 15.20 -21.57
N LEU A 31 3.14 16.41 -22.14
CA LEU A 31 2.09 16.84 -23.08
C LEU A 31 2.15 16.04 -24.39
N LEU A 32 3.33 15.72 -24.90
CA LEU A 32 3.50 14.92 -26.10
C LEU A 32 3.08 13.46 -25.88
N CYS A 33 3.37 12.86 -24.72
CA CYS A 33 2.87 11.56 -24.31
C CYS A 33 1.34 11.55 -24.17
N LEU A 34 0.75 12.62 -23.65
CA LEU A 34 -0.71 12.81 -23.58
C LEU A 34 -1.35 12.95 -24.97
N LEU A 35 -0.66 13.56 -25.93
CA LEU A 35 -1.13 13.74 -27.33
C LEU A 35 -0.94 12.48 -28.18
N LEU A 36 -0.01 11.59 -27.83
CA LEU A 36 0.21 10.32 -28.53
C LEU A 36 -0.77 9.22 -28.12
N LEU A 37 -1.55 9.44 -27.06
CA LEU A 37 -2.69 8.59 -26.69
C LEU A 37 -3.90 8.95 -27.56
N THR A 38 -3.79 8.71 -28.87
CA THR A 38 -4.98 8.71 -29.74
C THR A 38 -5.88 7.58 -29.26
N PRO A 39 -7.16 7.84 -28.92
CA PRO A 39 -8.09 6.83 -28.47
C PRO A 39 -8.50 5.96 -29.67
N THR A 40 -7.69 4.96 -30.00
CA THR A 40 -7.98 4.04 -31.10
C THR A 40 -9.08 3.00 -30.75
N PHE A 41 -9.55 2.96 -29.49
CA PHE A 41 -10.54 1.98 -29.05
C PHE A 41 -11.56 2.55 -28.03
N ALA A 42 -12.09 3.73 -28.25
CA ALA A 42 -13.22 4.22 -27.44
C ALA A 42 -14.53 3.54 -27.89
N GLN A 43 -14.92 2.45 -27.22
CA GLN A 43 -16.19 1.74 -27.51
C GLN A 43 -17.28 1.96 -26.47
N THR A 44 -17.05 2.69 -25.40
CA THR A 44 -18.11 2.94 -24.41
C THR A 44 -18.97 4.13 -24.81
N LYS A 45 -20.15 3.84 -25.34
CA LYS A 45 -21.10 4.87 -25.78
C LYS A 45 -21.91 5.48 -24.62
N ASP A 46 -21.85 4.91 -23.42
CA ASP A 46 -22.68 5.31 -22.29
C ASP A 46 -22.02 5.02 -20.93
N THR A 47 -22.70 5.38 -19.85
CA THR A 47 -22.25 5.16 -18.46
C THR A 47 -22.32 3.70 -18.00
N THR A 48 -22.72 2.74 -18.85
CA THR A 48 -22.91 1.33 -18.45
C THR A 48 -21.59 0.66 -18.12
N ALA A 49 -20.55 0.88 -18.94
CA ALA A 49 -19.22 0.34 -18.67
C ALA A 49 -18.62 0.93 -17.39
N ILE A 50 -18.79 2.24 -17.16
CA ILE A 50 -18.33 2.90 -15.95
C ILE A 50 -19.02 2.29 -14.73
N ALA A 51 -20.35 2.11 -14.79
CA ALA A 51 -21.13 1.52 -13.71
C ALA A 51 -20.75 0.06 -13.44
N GLU A 52 -20.44 -0.75 -14.47
CA GLU A 52 -19.96 -2.12 -14.31
C GLU A 52 -18.65 -2.16 -13.51
N HIS A 53 -17.66 -1.35 -13.91
CA HIS A 53 -16.35 -1.32 -13.29
C HIS A 53 -16.34 -0.70 -11.88
N GLN A 54 -17.35 0.12 -11.54
CA GLN A 54 -17.48 0.76 -10.23
C GLN A 54 -18.38 0.00 -9.26
N ASN A 55 -19.18 -0.96 -9.73
CA ASN A 55 -20.10 -1.70 -8.89
C ASN A 55 -19.36 -2.59 -7.88
N LYS A 56 -19.49 -2.30 -6.60
CA LYS A 56 -18.91 -3.08 -5.50
C LYS A 56 -19.36 -4.54 -5.46
N TRP A 57 -20.51 -4.86 -6.05
CA TRP A 57 -20.92 -6.27 -6.18
C TRP A 57 -19.91 -7.10 -6.98
N ASN A 58 -19.25 -6.50 -7.97
CA ASN A 58 -18.22 -7.15 -8.75
C ASN A 58 -16.92 -7.40 -7.95
N GLU A 59 -16.77 -6.78 -6.77
CA GLU A 59 -15.65 -7.00 -5.87
C GLU A 59 -15.82 -8.22 -4.94
N VAL A 60 -16.99 -8.87 -4.92
CA VAL A 60 -17.22 -10.08 -4.10
C VAL A 60 -16.17 -11.17 -4.38
N LEU A 61 -15.73 -11.29 -5.63
CA LEU A 61 -14.70 -12.23 -6.07
C LEU A 61 -13.32 -11.58 -6.29
N LYS A 62 -13.05 -10.41 -5.67
CA LYS A 62 -11.80 -9.67 -5.93
C LYS A 62 -10.55 -10.44 -5.53
N GLU A 63 -10.61 -11.24 -4.46
CA GLU A 63 -9.48 -12.04 -3.98
C GLU A 63 -9.06 -13.09 -5.02
N SER A 64 -9.99 -13.61 -5.83
CA SER A 64 -9.65 -14.51 -6.92
C SER A 64 -8.86 -13.84 -8.05
N ARG A 65 -9.01 -12.51 -8.22
CA ARG A 65 -8.30 -11.72 -9.24
C ARG A 65 -6.84 -11.43 -8.90
N ASN A 66 -6.37 -11.82 -7.70
CA ASN A 66 -4.94 -11.86 -7.39
C ASN A 66 -4.22 -12.84 -8.32
N ASN A 67 -4.88 -13.92 -8.70
CA ASN A 67 -4.44 -14.80 -9.78
C ASN A 67 -4.75 -14.15 -11.14
N PRO A 68 -3.74 -13.83 -11.97
CA PRO A 68 -3.94 -13.10 -13.21
C PRO A 68 -4.81 -13.83 -14.25
N ALA A 69 -4.99 -15.16 -14.15
CA ALA A 69 -5.88 -15.90 -15.05
C ALA A 69 -7.36 -15.49 -14.86
N PHE A 70 -7.78 -15.07 -13.66
CA PHE A 70 -9.14 -14.63 -13.38
C PHE A 70 -9.46 -13.21 -13.89
N MET A 71 -8.46 -12.51 -14.39
CA MET A 71 -8.66 -11.20 -15.02
C MET A 71 -9.20 -11.31 -16.46
N GLN A 72 -9.19 -12.49 -17.08
CA GLN A 72 -9.61 -12.69 -18.47
C GLN A 72 -11.07 -12.26 -18.71
N ASP A 73 -11.96 -12.55 -17.78
CA ASP A 73 -13.39 -12.24 -17.83
C ASP A 73 -13.88 -11.53 -16.57
N ALA A 74 -13.00 -10.78 -15.90
CA ALA A 74 -13.33 -10.03 -14.70
C ALA A 74 -14.42 -8.96 -14.93
N PHE A 75 -14.45 -8.39 -16.14
CA PHE A 75 -15.47 -7.43 -16.58
C PHE A 75 -15.85 -7.71 -18.04
N ASN A 76 -17.08 -7.38 -18.41
CA ASN A 76 -17.58 -7.57 -19.77
C ASN A 76 -17.19 -6.43 -20.71
N THR A 77 -16.86 -5.26 -20.16
CA THR A 77 -16.54 -4.06 -20.93
C THR A 77 -15.10 -3.62 -20.71
N SER A 78 -14.53 -3.00 -21.75
CA SER A 78 -13.23 -2.34 -21.69
C SER A 78 -13.39 -0.94 -21.10
N ILE A 79 -12.41 -0.49 -20.32
CA ILE A 79 -12.37 0.86 -19.77
C ILE A 79 -10.92 1.33 -19.60
N THR A 80 -10.68 2.60 -19.85
CA THR A 80 -9.45 3.29 -19.45
C THR A 80 -9.83 4.53 -18.66
N ARG A 81 -9.20 4.69 -17.50
CA ARG A 81 -9.41 5.83 -16.61
C ARG A 81 -8.10 6.54 -16.36
N MET A 82 -8.08 7.87 -16.55
CA MET A 82 -6.95 8.73 -16.27
C MET A 82 -7.39 9.86 -15.35
N GLY A 83 -6.59 10.20 -14.36
CA GLY A 83 -6.96 11.29 -13.46
C GLY A 83 -5.81 11.73 -12.57
N ILE A 84 -6.04 12.86 -11.93
CA ILE A 84 -5.19 13.42 -10.88
C ILE A 84 -5.99 13.34 -9.58
N ASN A 85 -5.35 12.83 -8.55
CA ASN A 85 -5.88 12.74 -7.20
C ASN A 85 -5.04 13.61 -6.27
N PHE A 86 -5.70 14.37 -5.43
CA PHE A 86 -5.13 15.08 -4.30
C PHE A 86 -5.60 14.41 -3.01
N GLU A 87 -4.69 14.14 -2.10
CA GLU A 87 -4.95 13.55 -0.80
C GLU A 87 -4.29 14.39 0.30
N HIS A 88 -5.05 14.71 1.32
CA HIS A 88 -4.59 15.45 2.48
C HIS A 88 -5.10 14.80 3.75
N ARG A 89 -4.17 14.43 4.64
CA ARG A 89 -4.45 13.87 5.96
C ARG A 89 -3.87 14.79 7.02
N ASP A 90 -4.62 14.97 8.09
CA ASP A 90 -4.17 15.69 9.28
C ASP A 90 -4.72 15.06 10.54
N ALA A 91 -3.87 14.92 11.55
CA ALA A 91 -4.25 14.41 12.86
C ALA A 91 -3.67 15.30 13.98
N ASN A 92 -4.42 15.47 15.06
CA ASN A 92 -3.96 16.23 16.22
C ASN A 92 -2.79 15.56 16.96
N ARG A 93 -2.69 14.22 16.87
CA ARG A 93 -1.60 13.39 17.40
C ARG A 93 -1.29 12.26 16.42
N HIS A 94 -0.17 11.59 16.64
CA HIS A 94 0.24 10.43 15.86
C HIS A 94 -0.54 9.18 16.27
N PHE A 95 -1.09 8.44 15.31
CA PHE A 95 -1.45 7.03 15.53
C PHE A 95 -0.20 6.17 15.67
N GLN A 96 0.83 6.55 14.94
CA GLN A 96 2.15 5.94 14.97
C GLN A 96 3.19 7.03 14.68
N LEU A 97 4.12 7.23 15.60
CA LEU A 97 5.10 8.31 15.51
C LEU A 97 5.98 8.21 14.27
N GLU A 98 6.30 6.98 13.88
CA GLU A 98 7.20 6.67 12.77
C GLU A 98 6.58 6.91 11.38
N THR A 99 5.27 7.04 11.29
CA THR A 99 4.58 7.34 10.03
C THR A 99 4.10 8.78 9.92
N GLY A 100 4.25 9.55 11.01
CA GLY A 100 3.86 10.95 11.08
C GLY A 100 2.38 11.16 11.44
N ASN A 101 1.98 12.43 11.51
CA ASN A 101 0.60 12.82 11.86
C ASN A 101 -0.21 13.33 10.65
N GLY A 102 0.35 13.29 9.47
CA GLY A 102 -0.36 13.71 8.27
C GLY A 102 0.51 13.72 7.01
N HIS A 103 -0.16 13.94 5.88
CA HIS A 103 0.50 14.08 4.58
C HIS A 103 -0.30 14.94 3.62
N SER A 104 0.35 15.37 2.56
CA SER A 104 -0.28 15.99 1.39
C SER A 104 0.36 15.41 0.15
N LEU A 105 -0.42 14.69 -0.64
CA LEU A 105 0.04 13.93 -1.80
C LEU A 105 -0.74 14.32 -3.05
N VAL A 106 -0.07 14.39 -4.18
CA VAL A 106 -0.68 14.50 -5.51
C VAL A 106 -0.29 13.26 -6.30
N ASN A 107 -1.25 12.58 -6.86
CA ASN A 107 -1.06 11.37 -7.64
C ASN A 107 -1.71 11.50 -9.02
N ALA A 108 -0.92 11.38 -10.08
CA ALA A 108 -1.41 11.23 -11.44
C ALA A 108 -1.44 9.73 -11.77
N ARG A 109 -2.60 9.23 -12.21
CA ARG A 109 -2.81 7.80 -12.46
C ARG A 109 -3.52 7.54 -13.78
N VAL A 110 -3.10 6.48 -14.46
CA VAL A 110 -3.84 5.85 -15.55
C VAL A 110 -4.04 4.37 -15.21
N ALA A 111 -5.22 3.86 -15.49
CA ALA A 111 -5.54 2.44 -15.37
C ALA A 111 -6.41 2.02 -16.54
N SER A 112 -6.13 0.86 -17.11
CA SER A 112 -6.81 0.34 -18.29
C SER A 112 -7.12 -1.14 -18.11
N TYR A 113 -8.29 -1.55 -18.57
CA TYR A 113 -8.71 -2.94 -18.73
C TYR A 113 -9.31 -3.08 -20.13
N LEU A 114 -8.69 -3.87 -20.96
CA LEU A 114 -9.03 -4.00 -22.38
C LEU A 114 -9.31 -5.46 -22.71
N ARG A 115 -10.54 -5.74 -23.12
CA ARG A 115 -10.88 -7.02 -23.78
C ARG A 115 -10.56 -6.88 -25.26
N LEU A 116 -9.49 -7.51 -25.70
CA LEU A 116 -9.08 -7.48 -27.10
C LEU A 116 -10.04 -8.32 -27.96
N ASP A 117 -10.46 -9.45 -27.42
CA ASP A 117 -11.46 -10.33 -27.99
C ASP A 117 -12.08 -11.22 -26.89
N LYS A 118 -12.79 -12.30 -27.30
CA LYS A 118 -13.43 -13.25 -26.36
C LYS A 118 -12.41 -14.07 -25.53
N HIS A 119 -11.19 -14.17 -26.00
CA HIS A 119 -10.15 -15.01 -25.42
C HIS A 119 -9.03 -14.22 -24.77
N ASN A 120 -8.79 -13.00 -25.20
CA ASN A 120 -7.62 -12.20 -24.85
C ASN A 120 -8.01 -10.94 -24.09
N THR A 121 -7.39 -10.74 -22.94
CA THR A 121 -7.58 -9.55 -22.09
C THR A 121 -6.23 -9.01 -21.66
N VAL A 122 -6.07 -7.69 -21.73
CA VAL A 122 -4.90 -6.94 -21.26
C VAL A 122 -5.36 -5.92 -20.25
N TRP A 123 -4.60 -5.74 -19.19
CA TRP A 123 -4.84 -4.66 -18.24
C TRP A 123 -3.53 -4.09 -17.76
N GLY A 124 -3.59 -2.90 -17.19
CA GLY A 124 -2.41 -2.29 -16.61
C GLY A 124 -2.66 -0.86 -16.15
N GLY A 125 -1.64 -0.29 -15.56
CA GLY A 125 -1.68 1.08 -15.09
C GLY A 125 -0.30 1.65 -14.83
N ALA A 126 -0.29 2.96 -14.70
CA ALA A 126 0.88 3.71 -14.26
C ALA A 126 0.42 4.80 -13.29
N SER A 127 1.24 5.09 -12.30
CA SER A 127 1.03 6.22 -11.42
C SER A 127 2.34 6.92 -11.07
N TYR A 128 2.23 8.22 -10.88
CA TYR A 128 3.27 9.09 -10.34
C TYR A 128 2.69 9.86 -9.16
N GLN A 129 3.32 9.72 -8.02
CA GLN A 129 2.94 10.41 -6.80
C GLN A 129 4.08 11.30 -6.32
N ILE A 130 3.73 12.48 -5.85
CA ILE A 130 4.64 13.41 -5.19
C ILE A 130 3.94 14.05 -4.01
N GLY A 131 4.68 14.31 -2.96
CA GLY A 131 4.14 15.03 -1.81
C GLY A 131 5.02 14.99 -0.58
N LYS A 132 4.39 15.22 0.56
CA LYS A 132 5.07 15.41 1.83
C LYS A 132 4.34 14.70 2.94
N LYS A 133 5.07 13.90 3.71
CA LYS A 133 4.66 13.32 4.99
C LYS A 133 5.13 14.25 6.11
N ARG A 134 4.31 14.46 7.15
CA ARG A 134 4.56 15.47 8.18
C ARG A 134 4.85 14.85 9.54
N ASN A 135 5.76 15.49 10.29
CA ASN A 135 6.06 15.17 11.68
C ASN A 135 6.41 13.70 11.92
N ILE A 136 7.16 13.08 11.02
CA ILE A 136 7.71 11.75 11.23
C ILE A 136 8.73 11.82 12.36
N ARG A 137 8.65 10.89 13.32
CA ARG A 137 9.58 10.78 14.44
C ARG A 137 10.04 9.34 14.60
N PHE A 138 11.24 9.13 15.09
CA PHE A 138 11.84 7.79 15.29
C PHE A 138 11.84 6.91 14.03
N ASN A 139 11.96 7.54 12.87
CA ASN A 139 12.08 6.84 11.61
C ASN A 139 12.91 7.65 10.60
N SER A 140 13.98 7.06 10.14
CA SER A 140 14.85 7.54 9.06
C SER A 140 14.82 6.59 7.86
N THR A 141 13.86 5.67 7.79
CA THR A 141 13.79 4.59 6.80
C THR A 141 12.52 4.73 5.96
N SER A 142 12.62 4.64 4.64
CA SER A 142 11.45 4.47 3.79
C SER A 142 10.80 3.11 4.01
N ASP A 143 9.52 2.95 3.65
CA ASP A 143 8.77 1.68 3.83
C ASP A 143 8.82 1.14 5.28
N TYR A 144 8.70 2.02 6.27
CA TYR A 144 8.78 1.66 7.68
C TYR A 144 7.93 0.44 8.07
N GLU A 145 6.66 0.42 7.69
CA GLU A 145 5.73 -0.67 8.04
C GLU A 145 6.16 -2.02 7.46
N LEU A 146 6.83 -1.99 6.31
CA LEU A 146 7.32 -3.18 5.65
C LEU A 146 8.53 -3.77 6.39
N LEU A 147 9.44 -2.91 6.86
CA LEU A 147 10.73 -3.27 7.44
C LEU A 147 10.74 -3.35 8.97
N TYR A 148 9.71 -2.80 9.65
CA TYR A 148 9.63 -2.87 11.11
C TYR A 148 9.77 -4.31 11.61
N PRO A 149 10.61 -4.59 12.64
CA PRO A 149 11.21 -3.64 13.57
C PRO A 149 12.63 -3.15 13.19
N TYR A 150 13.27 -3.72 12.16
CA TYR A 150 14.68 -3.47 11.85
C TYR A 150 14.84 -2.24 10.96
N VAL A 151 14.67 -1.06 11.53
CA VAL A 151 14.69 0.22 10.83
C VAL A 151 15.74 1.16 11.44
N MET A 152 16.23 2.10 10.63
CA MET A 152 17.01 3.23 11.13
C MET A 152 16.08 4.30 11.67
N ALA A 153 16.47 4.95 12.75
CA ALA A 153 15.67 5.96 13.44
C ALA A 153 16.53 7.07 14.04
N ASP A 154 16.00 8.29 14.00
CA ASP A 154 16.52 9.44 14.75
C ASP A 154 15.49 9.96 15.76
N THR A 155 15.93 10.71 16.77
CA THR A 155 15.04 11.28 17.79
C THR A 155 14.46 12.65 17.42
N ILE A 156 15.01 13.32 16.41
CA ILE A 156 14.58 14.66 15.99
C ILE A 156 13.35 14.56 15.12
N GLY A 157 13.40 13.69 14.12
CA GLY A 157 12.32 13.56 13.16
C GLY A 157 12.19 14.75 12.21
N GLY A 158 11.01 14.91 11.62
CA GLY A 158 10.65 16.01 10.72
C GLY A 158 9.77 15.58 9.58
N ASN A 159 9.66 16.45 8.59
CA ASN A 159 8.88 16.18 7.39
C ASN A 159 9.71 15.43 6.34
N MET A 160 9.11 14.47 5.65
CA MET A 160 9.72 13.72 4.55
C MET A 160 9.04 14.10 3.24
N GLU A 161 9.85 14.46 2.25
CA GLU A 161 9.40 14.56 0.86
C GLU A 161 9.31 13.14 0.29
N ASN A 162 8.26 12.88 -0.50
CA ASN A 162 7.98 11.59 -1.10
C ASN A 162 7.79 11.73 -2.61
N GLU A 163 8.42 10.85 -3.37
CA GLU A 163 8.24 10.72 -4.80
C GLU A 163 8.17 9.23 -5.15
N GLN A 164 7.07 8.80 -5.80
CA GLN A 164 6.85 7.39 -6.11
C GLN A 164 6.40 7.20 -7.56
N TYR A 165 6.93 6.18 -8.19
CA TYR A 165 6.53 5.68 -9.50
C TYR A 165 6.02 4.25 -9.35
N ALA A 166 4.87 3.94 -9.92
CA ALA A 166 4.37 2.58 -9.96
C ALA A 166 3.82 2.24 -11.35
N PHE A 167 4.10 1.02 -11.79
CA PHE A 167 3.65 0.47 -13.05
C PHE A 167 3.14 -0.94 -12.80
N ASN A 168 2.05 -1.29 -13.44
CA ASN A 168 1.59 -2.66 -13.48
C ASN A 168 1.07 -3.00 -14.87
N GLY A 169 1.15 -4.28 -15.22
CA GLY A 169 0.62 -4.77 -16.48
C GLY A 169 0.37 -6.27 -16.40
N GLY A 170 -0.66 -6.72 -17.10
CA GLY A 170 -0.98 -8.13 -17.15
C GLY A 170 -1.69 -8.51 -18.45
N TYR A 171 -1.62 -9.77 -18.75
CA TYR A 171 -2.24 -10.41 -19.90
C TYR A 171 -2.85 -11.74 -19.48
N ALA A 172 -4.05 -12.03 -19.96
CA ALA A 172 -4.70 -13.30 -19.76
C ALA A 172 -5.29 -13.81 -21.08
N VAL A 173 -5.14 -15.12 -21.31
CA VAL A 173 -5.64 -15.80 -22.51
C VAL A 173 -6.39 -17.06 -22.13
N LYS A 174 -7.59 -17.22 -22.71
CA LYS A 174 -8.43 -18.41 -22.56
C LYS A 174 -8.31 -19.33 -23.78
N LEU A 175 -7.90 -20.57 -23.53
CA LEU A 175 -7.75 -21.63 -24.50
C LEU A 175 -8.66 -22.80 -24.10
N ASN A 176 -9.84 -22.90 -24.71
CA ASN A 176 -10.88 -23.85 -24.34
C ASN A 176 -11.28 -23.74 -22.86
N GLN A 177 -10.98 -24.77 -22.06
CA GLN A 177 -11.25 -24.79 -20.61
C GLN A 177 -10.12 -24.21 -19.77
N TRP A 178 -8.95 -23.97 -20.35
CA TRP A 178 -7.78 -23.42 -19.67
C TRP A 178 -7.69 -21.90 -19.84
N THR A 179 -7.33 -21.22 -18.78
CA THR A 179 -7.00 -19.80 -18.82
C THR A 179 -5.61 -19.59 -18.20
N PHE A 180 -4.74 -18.93 -18.93
CA PHE A 180 -3.40 -18.56 -18.50
C PHE A 180 -3.35 -17.06 -18.27
N GLY A 181 -2.64 -16.64 -17.25
CA GLY A 181 -2.44 -15.23 -16.96
C GLY A 181 -1.03 -14.94 -16.46
N ALA A 182 -0.56 -13.73 -16.77
CA ALA A 182 0.69 -13.20 -16.23
C ALA A 182 0.48 -11.74 -15.82
N LYS A 183 1.12 -11.32 -14.72
CA LYS A 183 1.07 -9.95 -14.21
C LYS A 183 2.43 -9.55 -13.67
N LEU A 184 2.85 -8.33 -13.96
CA LEU A 184 4.03 -7.67 -13.41
C LEU A 184 3.60 -6.41 -12.69
N ASP A 185 4.07 -6.23 -11.46
CA ASP A 185 3.96 -5.00 -10.68
C ASP A 185 5.37 -4.47 -10.40
N PHE A 186 5.55 -3.17 -10.53
CA PHE A 186 6.80 -2.45 -10.23
C PHE A 186 6.48 -1.19 -9.45
N ARG A 187 7.27 -0.93 -8.39
CA ARG A 187 7.26 0.32 -7.63
C ARG A 187 8.69 0.79 -7.40
N ALA A 188 8.91 2.09 -7.56
CA ALA A 188 10.11 2.78 -7.12
C ALA A 188 9.71 4.00 -6.30
N GLU A 189 10.37 4.20 -5.17
CA GLU A 189 10.07 5.30 -4.26
C GLU A 189 11.35 5.96 -3.78
N HIS A 190 11.30 7.28 -3.64
CA HIS A 190 12.34 8.10 -3.08
C HIS A 190 11.75 8.96 -1.97
N GLU A 191 12.23 8.76 -0.75
CA GLU A 191 11.87 9.59 0.40
C GLU A 191 13.11 10.27 0.96
N TYR A 192 13.00 11.54 1.32
CA TYR A 192 14.12 12.28 1.87
C TYR A 192 13.68 13.46 2.72
N ARG A 193 14.58 13.88 3.61
CA ARG A 193 14.45 15.08 4.42
C ARG A 193 15.53 16.09 4.05
N THR A 194 15.19 17.37 4.01
CA THR A 194 16.11 18.47 3.63
C THR A 194 16.74 19.16 4.82
N ILE A 195 16.28 18.86 6.04
CA ILE A 195 16.78 19.40 7.33
C ILE A 195 17.47 18.27 8.09
N ASP A 196 18.56 18.58 8.79
CA ASP A 196 19.34 17.61 9.56
C ASP A 196 18.52 16.98 10.71
N PRO A 197 18.63 15.68 10.92
CA PRO A 197 19.30 14.69 10.09
C PRO A 197 18.58 14.51 8.76
N ARG A 198 19.32 14.22 7.69
CA ARG A 198 18.82 14.13 6.32
C ARG A 198 18.77 12.67 5.83
N PRO A 199 17.82 11.89 6.27
CA PRO A 199 17.62 10.55 5.71
C PRO A 199 17.24 10.65 4.23
N ARG A 200 17.73 9.69 3.47
CA ARG A 200 17.41 9.48 2.07
C ARG A 200 17.25 8.00 1.80
N GLY A 201 16.02 7.57 1.55
CA GLY A 201 15.69 6.21 1.18
C GLY A 201 15.31 6.12 -0.29
N ILE A 202 15.82 5.12 -0.98
CA ILE A 202 15.43 4.76 -2.35
C ILE A 202 15.06 3.30 -2.33
N SER A 203 13.79 2.99 -2.60
CA SER A 203 13.29 1.62 -2.64
C SER A 203 12.82 1.23 -4.04
N THR A 204 12.94 -0.05 -4.35
CA THR A 204 12.39 -0.69 -5.55
C THR A 204 11.75 -2.01 -5.17
N ASP A 205 10.62 -2.28 -5.79
CA ASP A 205 9.78 -3.43 -5.52
C ASP A 205 9.25 -4.00 -6.84
N ILE A 206 9.47 -5.29 -7.08
CA ILE A 206 9.05 -5.99 -8.30
C ILE A 206 8.35 -7.27 -7.91
N THR A 207 7.13 -7.46 -8.41
CA THR A 207 6.37 -8.69 -8.24
C THR A 207 5.94 -9.23 -9.60
N LEU A 208 6.30 -10.48 -9.90
CA LEU A 208 5.82 -11.22 -11.06
C LEU A 208 4.87 -12.32 -10.59
N ARG A 209 3.66 -12.39 -11.15
CA ARG A 209 2.70 -13.47 -10.89
C ARG A 209 2.32 -14.19 -12.17
N LEU A 210 2.25 -15.50 -12.12
CA LEU A 210 1.73 -16.37 -13.16
C LEU A 210 0.52 -17.11 -12.63
N GLY A 211 -0.52 -17.19 -13.43
CA GLY A 211 -1.79 -17.82 -13.04
C GLY A 211 -2.26 -18.82 -14.08
N LEU A 212 -2.85 -19.88 -13.57
CA LEU A 212 -3.52 -20.90 -14.34
C LEU A 212 -4.91 -21.10 -13.77
N ALA A 213 -5.92 -21.19 -14.64
CA ALA A 213 -7.27 -21.55 -14.23
C ALA A 213 -7.85 -22.60 -15.18
N TYR A 214 -8.70 -23.47 -14.65
CA TYR A 214 -9.39 -24.52 -15.38
C TYR A 214 -10.89 -24.47 -15.12
N ASP A 215 -11.69 -24.38 -16.18
CA ASP A 215 -13.14 -24.35 -16.12
C ASP A 215 -13.69 -25.78 -16.06
N LEU A 216 -14.23 -26.16 -14.89
CA LEU A 216 -15.08 -27.34 -14.70
C LEU A 216 -16.52 -27.00 -15.07
N GLN A 217 -17.43 -27.96 -15.04
CA GLN A 217 -18.84 -27.73 -15.44
C GLN A 217 -19.52 -26.57 -14.69
N ARG A 218 -19.27 -26.40 -13.39
CA ARG A 218 -19.93 -25.41 -12.54
C ARG A 218 -18.97 -24.44 -11.87
N TYR A 219 -17.68 -24.79 -11.80
CA TYR A 219 -16.68 -24.08 -11.06
C TYR A 219 -15.43 -23.86 -11.89
N ARG A 220 -14.72 -22.78 -11.59
CA ARG A 220 -13.36 -22.53 -12.07
C ARG A 220 -12.40 -22.75 -10.91
N LEU A 221 -11.40 -23.58 -11.10
CA LEU A 221 -10.27 -23.77 -10.20
C LEU A 221 -9.09 -22.95 -10.71
N GLY A 222 -8.37 -22.31 -9.79
CA GLY A 222 -7.18 -21.53 -10.10
C GLY A 222 -6.01 -21.88 -9.20
N VAL A 223 -4.82 -21.78 -9.79
CA VAL A 223 -3.54 -21.86 -9.08
C VAL A 223 -2.67 -20.72 -9.58
N GLY A 224 -2.07 -19.98 -8.67
CA GLY A 224 -1.12 -18.92 -8.96
C GLY A 224 0.21 -19.13 -8.25
N ILE A 225 1.28 -18.70 -8.90
CA ILE A 225 2.61 -18.62 -8.33
C ILE A 225 3.20 -17.26 -8.64
N GLY A 226 3.98 -16.71 -7.71
CA GLY A 226 4.66 -15.44 -7.91
C GLY A 226 6.00 -15.35 -7.23
N GLY A 227 6.83 -14.45 -7.72
CA GLY A 227 8.09 -14.04 -7.12
C GLY A 227 8.06 -12.56 -6.82
N HIS A 228 8.60 -12.18 -5.66
CA HIS A 228 8.66 -10.81 -5.17
C HIS A 228 10.10 -10.47 -4.82
N THR A 229 10.61 -9.35 -5.30
CA THR A 229 11.97 -8.86 -4.99
C THR A 229 11.91 -7.40 -4.54
N TYR A 230 12.50 -7.14 -3.39
CA TYR A 230 12.60 -5.83 -2.77
C TYR A 230 14.05 -5.41 -2.57
N LYS A 231 14.34 -4.13 -2.79
CA LYS A 231 15.63 -3.50 -2.48
C LYS A 231 15.41 -2.08 -1.99
N GLN A 232 16.17 -1.68 -0.96
CA GLN A 232 16.21 -0.30 -0.48
C GLN A 232 17.63 0.07 -0.05
N THR A 233 18.08 1.24 -0.46
CA THR A 233 19.24 1.92 0.13
C THR A 233 18.75 3.04 1.03
N ASN A 234 19.33 3.17 2.20
CA ASN A 234 18.97 4.20 3.17
C ASN A 234 20.25 4.80 3.76
N ASN A 235 20.44 6.11 3.59
CA ASN A 235 21.58 6.86 4.10
C ASN A 235 21.10 8.07 4.87
N VAL A 236 21.87 8.51 5.86
CA VAL A 236 21.60 9.73 6.63
C VAL A 236 22.80 10.65 6.58
N ASP A 237 22.61 11.84 6.02
CA ASP A 237 23.63 12.88 5.91
C ASP A 237 23.34 14.02 6.90
N PHE A 238 24.41 14.75 7.27
CA PHE A 238 24.33 15.96 8.08
C PHE A 238 25.05 17.10 7.35
N TYR A 239 24.37 18.24 7.29
CA TYR A 239 24.98 19.47 6.78
C TYR A 239 25.87 20.13 7.85
N ASN A 240 25.43 20.10 9.11
CA ASN A 240 26.19 20.62 10.23
C ASN A 240 27.04 19.50 10.88
N PRO A 241 28.37 19.48 10.66
CA PRO A 241 29.22 18.42 11.21
C PRO A 241 29.33 18.47 12.74
N LEU A 242 29.02 19.61 13.37
CA LEU A 242 29.08 19.79 14.83
C LEU A 242 27.78 19.41 15.53
N GLY A 243 26.69 19.26 14.81
CA GLY A 243 25.37 18.96 15.33
C GLY A 243 24.88 17.55 15.02
N VAL A 244 25.77 16.56 15.01
CA VAL A 244 25.43 15.18 14.67
C VAL A 244 24.55 14.55 15.75
N ILE A 245 23.41 14.03 15.33
CA ILE A 245 22.47 13.30 16.16
C ILE A 245 22.63 11.81 15.92
N PRO A 246 22.67 10.99 16.98
CA PRO A 246 22.78 9.55 16.80
C PRO A 246 21.64 8.96 15.98
N GLU A 247 21.98 8.15 15.00
CA GLU A 247 21.07 7.23 14.35
C GLU A 247 21.06 5.92 15.12
N PHE A 248 19.87 5.36 15.32
CA PHE A 248 19.65 4.10 16.00
C PHE A 248 19.22 3.04 15.00
N HIS A 249 19.71 1.82 15.15
CA HIS A 249 19.21 0.65 14.42
C HIS A 249 18.26 -0.11 15.34
N MET A 250 16.96 0.12 15.15
CA MET A 250 15.91 -0.44 16.01
C MET A 250 15.79 -1.94 15.83
N THR A 251 15.41 -2.63 16.90
CA THR A 251 15.20 -4.10 16.90
C THR A 251 13.80 -4.49 17.38
N GLY A 252 13.01 -3.52 17.84
CA GLY A 252 11.60 -3.69 18.23
C GLY A 252 11.37 -3.48 19.73
N LEU A 253 10.13 -3.12 20.07
CA LEU A 253 9.66 -2.86 21.45
C LEU A 253 10.61 -1.97 22.26
N GLY A 254 11.15 -0.91 21.64
CA GLY A 254 12.04 0.04 22.29
C GLY A 254 13.45 -0.48 22.56
N THR A 255 13.91 -1.43 21.78
CA THR A 255 15.30 -1.92 21.76
C THR A 255 16.02 -1.47 20.49
N ASP A 256 17.33 -1.35 20.58
CA ASP A 256 18.21 -0.98 19.47
C ASP A 256 19.58 -1.67 19.59
N TYR A 257 20.32 -1.68 18.49
CA TYR A 257 21.72 -2.10 18.49
C TYR A 257 22.61 -0.99 19.02
N VAL A 258 22.77 -0.89 20.34
CA VAL A 258 23.56 0.14 21.04
C VAL A 258 24.98 0.25 20.45
N ARG A 259 25.59 -0.85 20.01
CA ARG A 259 26.94 -0.89 19.39
C ARG A 259 27.05 -0.01 18.13
N PHE A 260 25.97 0.18 17.41
CA PHE A 260 25.97 0.91 16.14
C PHE A 260 25.35 2.30 16.26
N ALA A 261 24.81 2.66 17.42
CA ALA A 261 24.20 3.96 17.65
C ALA A 261 25.20 5.11 17.39
N GLY A 262 24.86 6.00 16.47
CA GLY A 262 25.70 7.12 16.04
C GLY A 262 26.94 6.78 15.24
N ALA A 263 27.30 5.50 15.12
CA ALA A 263 28.49 5.04 14.41
C ALA A 263 28.21 4.68 12.96
N VAL A 264 27.00 4.25 12.64
CA VAL A 264 26.59 3.79 11.30
C VAL A 264 25.36 4.53 10.85
N ARG A 265 25.40 5.13 9.66
CA ARG A 265 24.34 5.99 9.11
C ARG A 265 23.79 5.48 7.78
N SER A 266 24.08 4.25 7.43
CA SER A 266 23.62 3.65 6.19
C SER A 266 23.15 2.23 6.41
N ALA A 267 22.06 1.86 5.74
CA ALA A 267 21.54 0.52 5.71
C ALA A 267 21.07 0.16 4.30
N TYR A 268 21.26 -1.09 3.94
CA TYR A 268 20.74 -1.68 2.72
C TYR A 268 19.80 -2.82 3.08
N TYR A 269 18.60 -2.75 2.54
CA TYR A 269 17.58 -3.79 2.70
C TYR A 269 17.39 -4.53 1.39
N LYS A 270 17.34 -5.84 1.45
CA LYS A 270 17.02 -6.68 0.30
C LYS A 270 16.20 -7.88 0.71
N GLY A 271 15.39 -8.36 -0.21
CA GLY A 271 14.61 -9.58 -0.01
C GLY A 271 14.15 -10.16 -1.33
N THR A 272 13.97 -11.47 -1.35
CA THR A 272 13.32 -12.18 -2.45
C THR A 272 12.42 -13.24 -1.84
N GLY A 273 11.13 -13.12 -2.15
CA GLY A 273 10.08 -13.95 -1.61
C GLY A 273 9.28 -14.66 -2.69
N TYR A 274 8.27 -15.40 -2.24
CA TYR A 274 7.35 -16.10 -3.14
C TYR A 274 5.90 -15.88 -2.71
N ILE A 275 5.01 -16.08 -3.67
CA ILE A 275 3.56 -16.03 -3.50
C ILE A 275 2.99 -17.30 -4.10
N VAL A 276 2.06 -17.94 -3.40
CA VAL A 276 1.29 -19.10 -3.90
C VAL A 276 -0.17 -18.86 -3.58
N ASP A 277 -1.04 -19.09 -4.53
CA ASP A 277 -2.47 -18.89 -4.35
C ASP A 277 -3.31 -19.99 -5.00
N PHE A 278 -4.47 -20.28 -4.40
CA PHE A 278 -5.48 -21.21 -4.89
C PHE A 278 -6.85 -20.55 -4.83
N GLN A 279 -7.63 -20.72 -5.89
CA GLN A 279 -8.97 -20.15 -6.00
C GLN A 279 -9.97 -21.19 -6.49
N LEU A 280 -11.19 -21.04 -5.98
CA LEU A 280 -12.39 -21.68 -6.47
C LEU A 280 -13.45 -20.59 -6.68
N THR A 281 -14.01 -20.49 -7.88
CA THR A 281 -15.11 -19.55 -8.15
C THR A 281 -16.22 -20.24 -8.94
N PRO A 282 -17.49 -19.86 -8.72
CA PRO A 282 -18.57 -20.39 -9.52
C PRO A 282 -18.51 -19.79 -10.95
N LEU A 283 -18.69 -20.63 -11.96
CA LEU A 283 -18.93 -20.20 -13.35
C LEU A 283 -20.39 -19.77 -13.56
N GLN A 284 -21.28 -20.24 -12.71
CA GLN A 284 -22.67 -19.83 -12.68
C GLN A 284 -22.84 -18.58 -11.81
N GLU A 285 -24.00 -17.93 -11.95
CA GLU A 285 -24.32 -16.72 -11.18
C GLU A 285 -24.34 -16.96 -9.67
N SER A 286 -24.59 -18.19 -9.23
CA SER A 286 -24.66 -18.58 -7.83
C SER A 286 -23.75 -19.78 -7.54
N GLY A 287 -23.08 -19.78 -6.39
CA GLY A 287 -22.24 -20.89 -5.94
C GLY A 287 -21.26 -20.52 -4.85
N CYS A 288 -20.56 -21.54 -4.37
CA CYS A 288 -19.47 -21.38 -3.40
C CYS A 288 -18.26 -20.73 -4.08
N TYR A 289 -17.54 -19.92 -3.34
CA TYR A 289 -16.22 -19.42 -3.72
C TYR A 289 -15.23 -19.55 -2.56
N ALA A 290 -13.98 -19.75 -2.88
CA ALA A 290 -12.91 -19.81 -1.90
C ALA A 290 -11.61 -19.28 -2.50
N SER A 291 -10.79 -18.68 -1.67
CA SER A 291 -9.43 -18.25 -2.01
C SER A 291 -8.50 -18.47 -0.83
N ILE A 292 -7.28 -18.85 -1.12
CA ILE A 292 -6.18 -18.86 -0.16
C ILE A 292 -4.94 -18.34 -0.85
N GLU A 293 -4.24 -17.40 -0.23
CA GLU A 293 -2.96 -16.88 -0.69
C GLU A 293 -1.96 -16.93 0.46
N GLU A 294 -0.79 -17.48 0.19
CA GLU A 294 0.38 -17.45 1.05
C GLU A 294 1.46 -16.59 0.42
N ASN A 295 1.96 -15.62 1.18
CA ASN A 295 3.05 -14.73 0.78
C ASN A 295 4.16 -14.85 1.82
N TYR A 296 5.36 -15.19 1.37
CA TYR A 296 6.57 -15.19 2.18
C TYR A 296 7.57 -14.18 1.65
N MET A 297 8.05 -13.29 2.53
CA MET A 297 9.05 -12.28 2.19
C MET A 297 10.09 -12.14 3.29
N PRO A 298 11.35 -12.50 3.04
CA PRO A 298 12.48 -12.20 3.91
C PRO A 298 13.05 -10.81 3.58
N TYR A 299 13.31 -10.00 4.59
CA TYR A 299 14.02 -8.73 4.48
C TYR A 299 15.31 -8.78 5.26
N GLN A 300 16.45 -8.78 4.57
CA GLN A 300 17.77 -8.74 5.19
C GLN A 300 18.20 -7.28 5.37
N ASN A 301 18.62 -6.90 6.57
CA ASN A 301 19.20 -5.59 6.89
C ASN A 301 20.74 -5.71 6.92
N ILE A 302 21.41 -4.89 6.13
CA ILE A 302 22.85 -4.92 5.90
C ILE A 302 23.44 -3.53 6.16
N LEU A 303 24.45 -3.46 7.04
CA LEU A 303 25.18 -2.22 7.29
C LEU A 303 26.29 -2.06 6.23
N THR A 304 26.07 -1.11 5.32
CA THR A 304 26.98 -0.91 4.16
C THR A 304 28.34 -0.36 4.56
N GLU A 305 28.39 0.49 5.59
CA GLU A 305 29.64 1.08 6.10
C GLU A 305 30.55 0.07 6.82
N LEU A 306 30.01 -1.08 7.20
CA LEU A 306 30.74 -2.15 7.89
C LEU A 306 30.99 -3.36 6.95
N ASN A 307 31.56 -3.14 5.77
CA ASN A 307 31.84 -4.18 4.76
C ASN A 307 30.60 -5.03 4.44
N ALA A 308 29.44 -4.39 4.30
CA ALA A 308 28.16 -5.04 4.02
C ALA A 308 27.77 -6.11 5.06
N LEU A 309 27.97 -5.81 6.36
CA LEU A 309 27.62 -6.69 7.47
C LEU A 309 26.10 -6.93 7.55
N PRO A 310 25.60 -8.15 7.34
CA PRO A 310 24.20 -8.46 7.62
C PRO A 310 23.99 -8.54 9.14
N ILE A 311 23.14 -7.66 9.69
CA ILE A 311 22.88 -7.61 11.14
C ILE A 311 21.58 -8.30 11.54
N SER A 312 20.60 -8.31 10.65
CA SER A 312 19.31 -8.95 10.93
C SER A 312 18.59 -9.39 9.67
N GLN A 313 17.62 -10.28 9.85
CA GLN A 313 16.68 -10.74 8.84
C GLN A 313 15.27 -10.80 9.43
N LEU A 314 14.34 -10.09 8.81
CA LEU A 314 12.93 -10.17 9.10
C LEU A 314 12.27 -11.14 8.12
N ASN A 315 11.64 -12.19 8.61
CA ASN A 315 10.85 -13.12 7.81
C ASN A 315 9.37 -12.82 8.02
N VAL A 316 8.68 -12.44 6.96
CA VAL A 316 7.25 -12.11 6.98
C VAL A 316 6.49 -13.20 6.25
N TYR A 317 5.54 -13.81 6.94
CA TYR A 317 4.58 -14.79 6.42
C TYR A 317 3.20 -14.17 6.50
N GLN A 318 2.48 -14.15 5.37
CA GLN A 318 1.11 -13.64 5.30
C GLN A 318 0.23 -14.68 4.64
N THR A 319 -0.82 -15.08 5.33
CA THR A 319 -1.82 -16.01 4.83
C THR A 319 -3.18 -15.31 4.83
N ASN A 320 -3.80 -15.21 3.66
CA ASN A 320 -5.14 -14.68 3.49
C ASN A 320 -6.03 -15.81 2.96
N ALA A 321 -7.08 -16.15 3.68
CA ALA A 321 -8.02 -17.17 3.24
C ALA A 321 -9.45 -16.67 3.41
N GLN A 322 -10.29 -16.95 2.44
CA GLN A 322 -11.71 -16.63 2.45
C GLN A 322 -12.52 -17.73 1.80
N ILE A 323 -13.67 -18.03 2.38
CA ILE A 323 -14.69 -18.90 1.81
C ILE A 323 -16.04 -18.20 1.90
N GLY A 324 -16.87 -18.37 0.89
CA GLY A 324 -18.20 -17.78 0.89
C GLY A 324 -19.13 -18.43 -0.11
N TRP A 325 -20.36 -17.95 -0.08
CA TRP A 325 -21.40 -18.27 -1.03
C TRP A 325 -21.91 -16.98 -1.67
N LYS A 326 -22.01 -16.98 -2.98
CA LYS A 326 -22.62 -15.90 -3.77
C LYS A 326 -23.90 -16.42 -4.40
N HIS A 327 -24.97 -15.64 -4.27
CA HIS A 327 -26.26 -15.88 -4.92
C HIS A 327 -26.63 -14.69 -5.78
N SER A 328 -27.05 -14.95 -7.01
CA SER A 328 -27.58 -13.94 -7.93
C SER A 328 -29.01 -14.31 -8.33
N GLY A 329 -29.92 -13.34 -8.24
CA GLY A 329 -31.34 -13.50 -8.49
C GLY A 329 -32.05 -12.16 -8.43
N HIS A 330 -33.31 -12.13 -7.97
CA HIS A 330 -34.01 -10.86 -7.72
C HIS A 330 -33.30 -10.01 -6.65
N LEU A 331 -32.77 -10.66 -5.63
CA LEU A 331 -31.87 -10.09 -4.64
C LEU A 331 -30.55 -10.83 -4.70
N ASN A 332 -29.48 -10.12 -5.04
CA ASN A 332 -28.14 -10.68 -4.98
C ASN A 332 -27.65 -10.62 -3.55
N TRP A 333 -27.10 -11.72 -3.04
CA TRP A 333 -26.50 -11.75 -1.72
C TRP A 333 -25.25 -12.61 -1.65
N THR A 334 -24.39 -12.32 -0.70
CA THR A 334 -23.22 -13.11 -0.38
C THR A 334 -23.08 -13.26 1.13
N ALA A 335 -22.56 -14.39 1.58
CA ALA A 335 -22.12 -14.62 2.94
C ALA A 335 -20.73 -15.22 2.89
N TYR A 336 -19.85 -14.76 3.76
CA TYR A 336 -18.45 -15.18 3.76
C TYR A 336 -17.84 -15.22 5.16
N SER A 337 -16.77 -16.00 5.27
CA SER A 337 -15.87 -16.00 6.41
C SER A 337 -14.43 -15.99 5.91
N GLY A 338 -13.55 -15.37 6.65
CA GLY A 338 -12.15 -15.27 6.26
C GLY A 338 -11.20 -15.12 7.44
N VAL A 339 -9.93 -15.33 7.14
CA VAL A 339 -8.81 -15.13 8.06
C VAL A 339 -7.69 -14.40 7.33
N ASN A 340 -7.14 -13.36 7.98
CA ASN A 340 -5.88 -12.76 7.60
C ASN A 340 -4.90 -13.03 8.75
N TYR A 341 -3.83 -13.70 8.44
CA TYR A 341 -2.77 -14.04 9.38
C TYR A 341 -1.46 -13.46 8.92
N GLU A 342 -0.78 -12.74 9.78
CA GLU A 342 0.58 -12.24 9.57
C GLU A 342 1.48 -12.68 10.71
N ASN A 343 2.64 -13.22 10.38
CA ASN A 343 3.67 -13.59 11.34
C ASN A 343 5.02 -13.03 10.88
N ARG A 344 5.55 -12.10 11.66
CA ARG A 344 6.85 -11.48 11.48
C ARG A 344 7.84 -12.08 12.46
N LYS A 345 8.92 -12.69 11.97
CA LYS A 345 9.98 -13.28 12.80
C LYS A 345 11.30 -12.58 12.49
N GLY A 346 11.85 -11.92 13.49
CA GLY A 346 13.11 -11.23 13.41
C GLY A 346 14.25 -12.06 13.96
N ASN A 347 15.24 -12.31 13.11
CA ASN A 347 16.48 -12.98 13.45
C ASN A 347 17.61 -11.96 13.48
N GLU A 348 18.44 -11.98 14.53
CA GLU A 348 19.58 -11.11 14.71
C GLU A 348 20.88 -11.92 14.58
N HIS A 349 21.84 -11.35 13.84
CA HIS A 349 23.10 -12.00 13.56
C HIS A 349 24.21 -11.41 14.42
N ILE A 350 24.89 -12.24 15.19
CA ILE A 350 26.09 -11.88 15.92
C ILE A 350 27.29 -12.18 15.02
N ALA A 351 27.98 -11.13 14.59
CA ALA A 351 29.16 -11.23 13.76
C ALA A 351 30.42 -11.42 14.61
N GLY A 352 31.34 -12.23 14.09
CA GLY A 352 32.68 -12.36 14.65
C GLY A 352 33.54 -11.13 14.40
N SER A 353 34.78 -11.13 14.95
CA SER A 353 35.78 -10.13 14.61
C SER A 353 36.19 -10.29 13.15
N SER A 354 36.28 -9.19 12.40
CA SER A 354 36.71 -9.21 11.02
C SER A 354 38.24 -9.37 10.94
N SER A 355 38.72 -10.55 10.64
CA SER A 355 40.08 -10.76 10.18
C SER A 355 40.20 -10.94 8.67
N SER A 356 39.06 -10.92 7.95
CA SER A 356 38.96 -11.09 6.50
C SER A 356 37.92 -10.12 5.91
N THR A 357 37.90 -9.98 4.60
CA THR A 357 36.99 -9.14 3.83
C THR A 357 35.50 -9.57 3.94
N GLU A 358 35.21 -10.70 4.58
CA GLU A 358 33.86 -11.22 4.77
C GLU A 358 33.54 -11.34 6.26
N TYR A 359 32.43 -10.68 6.70
CA TYR A 359 31.86 -10.94 8.01
C TYR A 359 31.00 -12.21 7.95
N LYS A 360 31.37 -13.22 8.73
CA LYS A 360 30.52 -14.39 8.93
C LYS A 360 29.69 -14.21 10.19
N SER A 361 28.40 -14.48 10.08
CA SER A 361 27.55 -14.63 11.26
C SER A 361 28.04 -15.84 12.07
N LEU A 362 28.39 -15.63 13.33
CA LEU A 362 28.76 -16.70 14.26
C LEU A 362 27.53 -17.38 14.83
N ILE A 363 26.50 -16.61 15.18
CA ILE A 363 25.26 -17.07 15.77
C ILE A 363 24.12 -16.27 15.19
N THR A 364 22.98 -16.92 14.96
CA THR A 364 21.72 -16.28 14.59
C THR A 364 20.71 -16.59 15.69
N LEU A 365 20.14 -15.53 16.28
CA LEU A 365 19.16 -15.60 17.36
C LEU A 365 17.82 -15.09 16.88
N SER A 366 16.74 -15.82 17.16
CA SER A 366 15.38 -15.35 16.92
C SER A 366 14.96 -14.47 18.09
N MET A 367 14.98 -13.14 17.89
CA MET A 367 14.83 -12.16 18.96
C MET A 367 13.45 -11.51 18.97
N PHE A 368 12.91 -11.18 17.79
CA PHE A 368 11.64 -10.48 17.64
C PHE A 368 10.58 -11.40 17.02
N SER A 369 9.35 -11.29 17.51
CA SER A 369 8.18 -11.83 16.83
C SER A 369 7.00 -10.86 16.92
N ASN A 370 6.24 -10.74 15.83
CA ASN A 370 4.92 -10.12 15.84
C ASN A 370 3.95 -11.06 15.12
N ARG A 371 2.87 -11.40 15.78
CA ARG A 371 1.80 -12.23 15.24
C ARG A 371 0.50 -11.45 15.27
N LYS A 372 -0.16 -11.37 14.13
CA LYS A 372 -1.47 -10.75 13.98
C LYS A 372 -2.42 -11.71 13.29
N THR A 373 -3.57 -11.91 13.89
CA THR A 373 -4.66 -12.73 13.35
C THR A 373 -5.92 -11.90 13.29
N ASP A 374 -6.57 -11.83 12.13
CA ASP A 374 -7.87 -11.19 11.92
C ASP A 374 -8.85 -12.24 11.40
N LEU A 375 -9.77 -12.66 12.24
CA LEU A 375 -10.86 -13.58 11.90
C LEU A 375 -12.12 -12.76 11.65
N HIS A 376 -12.81 -13.03 10.56
CA HIS A 376 -14.02 -12.29 10.24
C HIS A 376 -15.09 -13.10 9.53
N ILE A 377 -16.32 -12.66 9.73
CA ILE A 377 -17.50 -13.11 9.00
C ILE A 377 -18.22 -11.90 8.43
N GLY A 378 -18.87 -12.07 7.31
CA GLY A 378 -19.59 -10.96 6.70
C GLY A 378 -20.62 -11.42 5.69
N GLY A 379 -21.37 -10.44 5.21
CA GLY A 379 -22.35 -10.66 4.16
C GLY A 379 -22.70 -9.37 3.44
N GLY A 380 -23.03 -9.51 2.18
CA GLY A 380 -23.37 -8.40 1.30
C GLY A 380 -24.71 -8.62 0.59
N LEU A 381 -25.34 -7.52 0.27
CA LEU A 381 -26.59 -7.45 -0.51
C LEU A 381 -26.38 -6.49 -1.68
N ASN A 382 -26.94 -6.84 -2.84
CA ASN A 382 -26.95 -5.95 -3.99
C ASN A 382 -28.32 -6.01 -4.67
N MET A 383 -28.90 -4.86 -4.97
CA MET A 383 -30.21 -4.76 -5.57
C MET A 383 -30.31 -3.59 -6.54
N GLY A 384 -31.18 -3.75 -7.53
CA GLY A 384 -31.52 -2.72 -8.51
C GLY A 384 -30.57 -2.65 -9.69
N THR A 385 -31.00 -1.98 -10.73
CA THR A 385 -30.26 -1.81 -12.00
C THR A 385 -29.99 -0.35 -12.32
N LYS A 386 -31.03 0.49 -12.32
CA LYS A 386 -30.91 1.95 -12.52
C LYS A 386 -30.42 2.65 -11.24
N HIS A 387 -30.94 2.23 -10.10
CA HIS A 387 -30.50 2.56 -8.76
C HIS A 387 -29.90 1.28 -8.17
N CYS A 388 -28.61 1.08 -8.34
CA CYS A 388 -27.92 -0.10 -7.81
C CYS A 388 -27.42 0.23 -6.40
N ILE A 389 -27.92 -0.51 -5.41
CA ILE A 389 -27.52 -0.37 -4.01
C ILE A 389 -26.78 -1.62 -3.60
N THR A 390 -25.57 -1.45 -3.10
CA THR A 390 -24.77 -2.53 -2.51
C THR A 390 -24.52 -2.20 -1.05
N LEU A 391 -24.80 -3.15 -0.17
CA LEU A 391 -24.52 -3.08 1.26
C LEU A 391 -23.66 -4.26 1.64
N ASP A 392 -22.68 -4.06 2.50
CA ASP A 392 -21.82 -5.12 3.07
C ASP A 392 -21.62 -4.85 4.56
N ALA A 393 -21.80 -5.90 5.36
CA ALA A 393 -21.54 -5.88 6.79
C ALA A 393 -20.52 -6.95 7.14
N ARG A 394 -19.51 -6.57 7.95
CA ARG A 394 -18.45 -7.45 8.40
C ARG A 394 -18.25 -7.31 9.90
N PHE A 395 -18.13 -8.43 10.59
CA PHE A 395 -17.78 -8.52 12.00
C PHE A 395 -16.50 -9.34 12.13
N GLY A 396 -15.61 -8.96 13.03
CA GLY A 396 -14.37 -9.67 13.18
C GLY A 396 -13.71 -9.48 14.53
N PHE A 397 -12.63 -10.25 14.69
CA PHE A 397 -11.81 -10.28 15.89
C PHE A 397 -10.34 -10.24 15.48
N ILE A 398 -9.60 -9.31 16.06
CA ILE A 398 -8.16 -9.12 15.85
C ILE A 398 -7.43 -9.53 17.12
N ASP A 399 -6.42 -10.38 17.00
CA ASP A 399 -5.44 -10.69 18.03
C ASP A 399 -4.05 -10.28 17.52
N GLU A 400 -3.37 -9.40 18.23
CA GLU A 400 -2.02 -8.95 17.88
C GLU A 400 -1.11 -9.07 19.10
N LYS A 401 0.05 -9.74 18.90
CA LYS A 401 1.06 -9.93 19.92
C LYS A 401 2.46 -9.69 19.34
N SER A 402 3.22 -8.80 19.97
CA SER A 402 4.64 -8.53 19.69
C SER A 402 5.48 -8.94 20.90
N GLU A 403 6.62 -9.58 20.65
CA GLU A 403 7.54 -10.06 21.69
C GLU A 403 8.99 -9.75 21.28
N TYR A 404 9.81 -9.37 22.27
CA TYR A 404 11.27 -9.31 22.16
C TYR A 404 11.88 -10.20 23.25
N VAL A 405 12.54 -11.27 22.83
CA VAL A 405 12.86 -12.42 23.69
C VAL A 405 13.89 -12.09 24.77
N ASP A 406 15.00 -11.43 24.41
CA ASP A 406 16.13 -11.21 25.32
C ASP A 406 15.71 -10.44 26.59
N LEU A 407 14.97 -9.35 26.42
CA LEU A 407 14.49 -8.52 27.52
C LEU A 407 13.11 -8.95 28.05
N LYS A 408 12.51 -10.00 27.50
CA LYS A 408 11.14 -10.48 27.83
C LYS A 408 10.10 -9.36 27.73
N ARG A 409 10.22 -8.50 26.69
CA ARG A 409 9.26 -7.43 26.41
C ARG A 409 8.12 -7.97 25.60
N GLU A 410 6.92 -7.51 25.91
CA GLU A 410 5.68 -7.96 25.26
C GLU A 410 4.71 -6.80 25.11
N MET A 411 4.06 -6.74 23.95
CA MET A 411 2.89 -5.91 23.71
C MET A 411 1.82 -6.79 23.07
N ALA A 412 0.65 -6.90 23.70
CA ALA A 412 -0.45 -7.72 23.19
C ALA A 412 -1.78 -7.00 23.38
N PHE A 413 -2.70 -7.20 22.45
CA PHE A 413 -4.07 -6.71 22.55
C PHE A 413 -5.01 -7.51 21.66
N THR A 414 -6.29 -7.49 22.02
CA THR A 414 -7.35 -8.08 21.21
C THR A 414 -8.44 -7.05 20.95
N LYS A 415 -8.99 -7.03 19.75
CA LYS A 415 -10.09 -6.14 19.35
C LYS A 415 -11.20 -6.91 18.67
N SER A 416 -12.44 -6.59 19.00
CA SER A 416 -13.60 -6.95 18.18
C SER A 416 -13.98 -5.75 17.32
N TYR A 417 -14.45 -5.98 16.10
CA TYR A 417 -14.89 -4.89 15.25
C TYR A 417 -16.15 -5.20 14.46
N GLY A 418 -16.88 -4.15 14.13
CA GLY A 418 -17.96 -4.15 13.15
C GLY A 418 -17.67 -3.12 12.08
N LYS A 419 -17.88 -3.50 10.81
CA LYS A 419 -17.78 -2.61 9.64
C LYS A 419 -19.05 -2.70 8.84
N LEU A 420 -19.55 -1.54 8.38
CA LEU A 420 -20.66 -1.41 7.47
C LEU A 420 -20.22 -0.58 6.29
N SER A 421 -20.41 -1.07 5.07
CA SER A 421 -20.15 -0.33 3.86
C SER A 421 -21.39 -0.31 2.96
N GLY A 422 -21.63 0.83 2.32
CA GLY A 422 -22.72 1.03 1.39
C GLY A 422 -22.24 1.70 0.12
N GLN A 423 -22.84 1.33 -0.99
CA GLN A 423 -22.68 2.01 -2.26
C GLN A 423 -24.05 2.24 -2.86
N TRP A 424 -24.25 3.42 -3.41
CA TRP A 424 -25.38 3.75 -4.25
C TRP A 424 -24.88 4.27 -5.59
N LEU A 425 -25.13 3.49 -6.64
CA LEU A 425 -24.88 3.86 -8.03
C LEU A 425 -26.21 4.25 -8.67
N TRP A 426 -26.33 5.46 -9.14
CA TRP A 426 -27.50 5.96 -9.82
C TRP A 426 -27.17 6.39 -11.24
N ARG A 427 -27.65 5.62 -12.23
CA ARG A 427 -27.65 6.00 -13.64
C ARG A 427 -28.88 6.83 -13.93
N SER A 428 -28.74 8.15 -13.98
CA SER A 428 -29.85 9.05 -14.29
C SER A 428 -30.31 8.86 -15.75
N ASN A 429 -29.34 8.78 -16.66
CA ASN A 429 -29.52 8.49 -18.08
C ASN A 429 -28.24 7.88 -18.65
N THR A 430 -28.14 7.78 -19.99
CA THR A 430 -26.92 7.27 -20.68
C THR A 430 -25.68 8.14 -20.49
N HIS A 431 -25.84 9.38 -20.01
CA HIS A 431 -24.76 10.37 -19.92
C HIS A 431 -24.31 10.68 -18.51
N TRP A 432 -25.15 10.42 -17.48
CA TRP A 432 -24.85 10.77 -16.11
C TRP A 432 -24.88 9.54 -15.20
N LEU A 433 -23.79 9.38 -14.44
CA LEU A 433 -23.67 8.41 -13.37
C LEU A 433 -23.26 9.13 -12.09
N PHE A 434 -24.02 8.88 -11.04
CA PHE A 434 -23.75 9.34 -9.68
C PHE A 434 -23.40 8.13 -8.82
N GLU A 435 -22.38 8.26 -8.04
CA GLU A 435 -21.92 7.25 -7.09
C GLU A 435 -21.77 7.89 -5.71
N TRP A 436 -22.33 7.25 -4.72
CA TRP A 436 -22.07 7.52 -3.32
C TRP A 436 -21.55 6.25 -2.65
N ASN A 437 -20.47 6.38 -1.90
CA ASN A 437 -19.91 5.33 -1.05
C ASN A 437 -19.87 5.83 0.38
N GLY A 438 -20.32 4.99 1.32
CA GLY A 438 -20.21 5.25 2.75
C GLY A 438 -19.59 4.05 3.45
N ASN A 439 -18.73 4.30 4.44
CA ASN A 439 -18.15 3.27 5.30
C ASN A 439 -18.22 3.75 6.74
N ALA A 440 -18.59 2.83 7.64
CA ALA A 440 -18.54 3.05 9.08
C ALA A 440 -17.87 1.82 9.72
N ALA A 441 -16.94 2.04 10.63
CA ALA A 441 -16.32 0.97 11.38
C ALA A 441 -16.14 1.38 12.85
N TYR A 442 -16.31 0.39 13.73
CA TYR A 442 -16.01 0.54 15.15
C TYR A 442 -15.16 -0.63 15.62
N TYR A 443 -14.06 -0.31 16.29
CA TYR A 443 -13.16 -1.26 16.90
C TYR A 443 -13.19 -1.11 18.40
N HIS A 444 -13.62 -2.16 19.07
CA HIS A 444 -13.63 -2.25 20.53
C HIS A 444 -12.41 -3.02 21.02
N ASN A 445 -11.64 -2.43 21.91
CA ASN A 445 -10.54 -3.13 22.56
C ASN A 445 -11.07 -4.03 23.68
N ASN A 446 -10.84 -5.33 23.57
CA ASN A 446 -11.30 -6.32 24.53
C ASN A 446 -10.27 -6.56 25.64
N SER A 447 -9.00 -6.62 25.27
CA SER A 447 -7.90 -6.82 26.21
C SER A 447 -6.63 -6.11 25.72
N LYS A 448 -5.80 -5.73 26.67
CA LYS A 448 -4.52 -5.09 26.39
C LYS A 448 -3.50 -5.42 27.47
N ARG A 449 -2.26 -5.64 27.06
CA ARG A 449 -1.15 -5.94 27.94
C ARG A 449 0.15 -5.36 27.39
N ILE A 450 0.96 -4.76 28.25
CA ILE A 450 2.31 -4.34 27.94
C ILE A 450 3.23 -4.75 29.09
N ILE A 451 4.37 -5.35 28.75
CA ILE A 451 5.42 -5.73 29.68
C ILE A 451 6.73 -5.16 29.13
N MET A 452 7.38 -4.28 29.89
CA MET A 452 8.59 -3.57 29.47
C MET A 452 9.67 -3.65 30.57
N PRO A 453 10.23 -4.84 30.86
CA PRO A 453 11.31 -4.97 31.82
C PRO A 453 12.54 -4.18 31.36
N TYR A 454 13.27 -3.63 32.32
CA TYR A 454 14.51 -2.86 32.08
C TYR A 454 14.32 -1.63 31.15
N ALA A 455 13.09 -1.17 30.94
CA ALA A 455 12.83 0.05 30.23
C ALA A 455 13.11 1.25 31.14
N CYS A 456 13.90 2.22 30.63
CA CYS A 456 14.06 3.50 31.27
C CYS A 456 12.93 4.42 30.82
N MET A 457 12.03 4.80 31.70
CA MET A 457 10.85 5.62 31.36
C MET A 457 11.23 7.02 30.84
N ASP A 458 12.41 7.51 31.22
CA ASP A 458 12.90 8.81 30.74
C ASP A 458 13.51 8.76 29.32
N LYS A 459 13.72 7.56 28.77
CA LYS A 459 14.21 7.44 27.39
C LYS A 459 13.08 7.68 26.39
N GLN A 460 13.35 8.52 25.42
CA GLN A 460 12.40 8.84 24.32
C GLN A 460 11.90 7.60 23.58
N ILE A 461 12.76 6.58 23.38
CA ILE A 461 12.39 5.31 22.74
C ILE A 461 11.36 4.53 23.57
N THR A 462 11.40 4.60 24.91
CA THR A 462 10.38 3.98 25.77
C THR A 462 9.06 4.74 25.69
N GLN A 463 9.10 6.07 25.60
CA GLN A 463 7.91 6.88 25.36
C GLN A 463 7.25 6.54 24.03
N LEU A 464 8.04 6.36 22.96
CA LEU A 464 7.56 5.89 21.66
C LEU A 464 6.72 4.60 21.77
N VAL A 465 7.22 3.58 22.49
CA VAL A 465 6.50 2.31 22.65
C VAL A 465 5.19 2.51 23.40
N ASN A 466 5.18 3.34 24.45
CA ASN A 466 3.98 3.62 25.22
C ASN A 466 2.94 4.41 24.43
N GLU A 467 3.35 5.39 23.61
CA GLU A 467 2.43 6.13 22.74
C GLU A 467 1.85 5.22 21.65
N THR A 468 2.68 4.37 21.02
CA THR A 468 2.22 3.36 20.05
C THR A 468 1.24 2.37 20.69
N TYR A 469 1.54 1.89 21.89
CA TYR A 469 0.64 0.99 22.63
C TYR A 469 -0.71 1.66 22.93
N THR A 470 -0.69 2.90 23.39
CA THR A 470 -1.92 3.67 23.68
C THR A 470 -2.76 3.81 22.42
N ALA A 471 -2.18 4.29 21.33
CA ALA A 471 -2.88 4.47 20.06
C ALA A 471 -3.44 3.15 19.51
N LYS A 472 -2.65 2.07 19.57
CA LYS A 472 -3.09 0.73 19.10
C LYS A 472 -4.17 0.10 19.98
N THR A 473 -4.26 0.46 21.26
CA THR A 473 -5.20 -0.17 22.22
C THR A 473 -6.43 0.65 22.55
N GLU A 474 -6.57 1.87 22.06
CA GLU A 474 -7.79 2.66 22.17
C GLU A 474 -8.92 2.11 21.28
N HIS A 475 -10.16 2.41 21.67
CA HIS A 475 -11.32 2.22 20.82
C HIS A 475 -11.24 3.16 19.63
N LEU A 476 -11.61 2.70 18.45
CA LEU A 476 -11.49 3.48 17.24
C LEU A 476 -12.81 3.51 16.48
N TRP A 477 -13.29 4.70 16.14
CA TRP A 477 -14.34 4.97 15.18
C TRP A 477 -13.74 5.42 13.86
N GLN A 478 -14.24 4.90 12.76
CA GLN A 478 -13.88 5.35 11.42
C GLN A 478 -15.16 5.57 10.61
N LEU A 479 -15.27 6.74 10.02
CA LEU A 479 -16.40 7.13 9.15
C LEU A 479 -15.81 7.67 7.85
N ALA A 480 -16.22 7.12 6.73
CA ALA A 480 -15.78 7.62 5.43
C ALA A 480 -16.99 7.81 4.51
N THR A 481 -16.93 8.85 3.71
CA THR A 481 -17.91 9.12 2.65
C THR A 481 -17.18 9.56 1.38
N GLN A 482 -17.74 9.18 0.24
CA GLN A 482 -17.18 9.53 -1.06
C GLN A 482 -18.31 9.72 -2.05
N ILE A 483 -18.24 10.78 -2.83
CA ILE A 483 -19.19 11.09 -3.90
C ILE A 483 -18.41 11.19 -5.20
N GLN A 484 -18.89 10.53 -6.24
CA GLN A 484 -18.35 10.65 -7.58
C GLN A 484 -19.47 10.97 -8.57
N ILE A 485 -19.18 11.86 -9.49
CA ILE A 485 -20.05 12.23 -10.60
C ILE A 485 -19.29 11.95 -11.88
N CYS A 486 -19.90 11.18 -12.77
CA CYS A 486 -19.38 10.93 -14.11
C CYS A 486 -20.37 11.50 -15.15
N HIS A 487 -19.84 12.20 -16.14
CA HIS A 487 -20.59 12.74 -17.26
C HIS A 487 -19.96 12.35 -18.59
N THR A 488 -20.73 11.73 -19.46
CA THR A 488 -20.29 11.31 -20.82
C THR A 488 -21.03 12.15 -21.86
N PRO A 489 -20.44 13.27 -22.33
CA PRO A 489 -21.06 14.14 -23.32
C PRO A 489 -21.25 13.43 -24.67
N GLU A 490 -22.44 13.54 -25.28
CA GLU A 490 -22.74 12.91 -26.58
C GLU A 490 -21.73 13.26 -27.67
N LYS A 491 -21.24 14.52 -27.66
CA LYS A 491 -20.30 15.02 -28.65
C LYS A 491 -18.90 14.39 -28.55
N TRP A 492 -18.55 13.78 -27.42
CA TRP A 492 -17.19 13.29 -27.14
C TRP A 492 -17.03 11.80 -27.48
N LYS A 493 -18.00 11.18 -28.16
CA LYS A 493 -17.92 9.81 -28.69
C LYS A 493 -17.34 8.78 -27.71
N GLY A 494 -17.90 8.72 -26.50
CA GLY A 494 -17.52 7.71 -25.51
C GLY A 494 -16.49 8.16 -24.48
N VAL A 495 -16.02 9.39 -24.54
CA VAL A 495 -15.16 9.95 -23.49
C VAL A 495 -16.02 10.61 -22.42
N GLY A 496 -15.86 10.19 -21.17
CA GLY A 496 -16.50 10.77 -20.00
C GLY A 496 -15.53 11.55 -19.13
N LEU A 497 -16.08 12.49 -18.39
CA LEU A 497 -15.41 13.22 -17.30
C LEU A 497 -15.86 12.64 -15.97
N PHE A 498 -14.99 12.59 -14.99
CA PHE A 498 -15.37 12.30 -13.62
C PHE A 498 -14.78 13.31 -12.64
N LEU A 499 -15.55 13.58 -11.60
CA LEU A 499 -15.13 14.30 -10.42
C LEU A 499 -15.46 13.42 -9.21
N ASN A 500 -14.51 13.31 -8.29
CA ASN A 500 -14.67 12.56 -7.07
C ASN A 500 -14.21 13.39 -5.88
N PHE A 501 -14.97 13.34 -4.80
CA PHE A 501 -14.63 13.96 -3.52
C PHE A 501 -14.95 12.97 -2.40
N GLY A 502 -14.00 12.79 -1.48
CA GLY A 502 -14.14 11.91 -0.34
C GLY A 502 -13.55 12.52 0.91
N SER A 503 -14.06 12.06 2.05
CA SER A 503 -13.54 12.39 3.37
C SER A 503 -13.61 11.16 4.27
N GLU A 504 -12.58 10.97 5.09
CA GLU A 504 -12.55 9.99 6.16
C GLU A 504 -12.26 10.69 7.49
N TYR A 505 -12.98 10.31 8.52
CA TYR A 505 -12.78 10.75 9.88
C TYR A 505 -12.50 9.54 10.78
N SER A 506 -11.37 9.55 11.47
CA SER A 506 -10.95 8.54 12.44
C SER A 506 -10.84 9.17 13.82
N HIS A 507 -11.42 8.53 14.81
CA HIS A 507 -11.51 9.05 16.17
C HIS A 507 -11.21 7.97 17.21
N THR A 508 -10.26 8.28 18.09
CA THR A 508 -10.04 7.58 19.36
C THR A 508 -10.22 8.59 20.52
N PRO A 509 -10.23 8.17 21.79
CA PRO A 509 -10.26 9.09 22.93
C PRO A 509 -9.19 10.18 22.91
N THR A 510 -8.01 9.89 22.32
CA THR A 510 -6.87 10.82 22.33
C THR A 510 -6.52 11.37 20.95
N ILE A 511 -6.97 10.73 19.85
CA ILE A 511 -6.58 11.08 18.49
C ILE A 511 -7.80 11.36 17.63
N HIS A 512 -7.74 12.47 16.91
CA HIS A 512 -8.69 12.85 15.86
C HIS A 512 -7.94 13.02 14.56
N GLN A 513 -8.36 12.33 13.51
CA GLN A 513 -7.76 12.41 12.19
C GLN A 513 -8.83 12.68 11.15
N ILE A 514 -8.53 13.58 10.25
CA ILE A 514 -9.30 13.85 9.03
C ILE A 514 -8.43 13.56 7.81
N GLU A 515 -9.01 12.88 6.85
CA GLU A 515 -8.44 12.73 5.52
C GLU A 515 -9.44 13.21 4.47
N ILE A 516 -8.97 14.00 3.52
CA ILE A 516 -9.75 14.52 2.40
C ILE A 516 -9.06 14.07 1.12
N ASN A 517 -9.83 13.53 0.22
CA ASN A 517 -9.36 13.19 -1.12
C ASN A 517 -10.26 13.82 -2.17
N SER A 518 -9.67 14.27 -3.27
CA SER A 518 -10.38 14.78 -4.41
C SER A 518 -9.69 14.33 -5.69
N SER A 519 -10.46 13.90 -6.68
CA SER A 519 -9.87 13.54 -7.97
C SER A 519 -10.74 13.99 -9.13
N ALA A 520 -10.07 14.31 -10.23
CA ALA A 520 -10.70 14.67 -11.49
C ALA A 520 -9.99 13.96 -12.63
N GLY A 521 -10.71 13.63 -13.68
CA GLY A 521 -10.11 12.99 -14.83
C GLY A 521 -11.09 12.62 -15.93
N ILE A 522 -10.60 11.77 -16.82
CA ILE A 522 -11.33 11.27 -17.98
C ILE A 522 -11.45 9.75 -17.92
N VAL A 523 -12.48 9.25 -18.53
CA VAL A 523 -12.74 7.81 -18.69
C VAL A 523 -13.21 7.53 -20.11
N PHE A 524 -12.73 6.47 -20.72
CA PHE A 524 -13.09 6.06 -22.07
C PHE A 524 -12.92 4.56 -22.30
#